data_0aed0d1a44d243d83a190d34d9c8692c
#
_entry.id   0aed0d1a44d243d83a190d34d9c8692c
#
_cell.length_a   1.000
_cell.length_b   1.000
_cell.length_c   1.000
_cell.angle_alpha   90.00
_cell.angle_beta   90.00
_cell.angle_gamma   90.00
#
_symmetry.space_group_name_H-M   'P 1'
#
loop_
_entity.id
_entity.type
_entity.pdbx_description
1 polymer ?
#
loop_
_entity_poly.entity_id
_entity_poly.type
_entity_poly.pdbx_seq_one_letter_code
_entity_poly.pdbx_strand_id
1 'polypeptide(L)'
;MLTQGEGVAINTEYVVSDTMRFDALARDILLGRARTTGRQLIEACLRLDELYTGPLYVPNFGDTSFYVRQRRLYQTKFVDCMMRGAHVALELDDLPVASWLIDAALRQAPLREDVIRAAMHIYDKGGRRREVVELYNSHVHVLEQELHSLPERETQMAYEAIIHGDREVELLA
;
A
#
# COMPACT_ATOMS: atom_id res chain seq x y z
N MET A 1 11.10 6.29 -32.69
CA MET A 1 12.26 6.69 -31.86
C MET A 1 12.68 8.09 -32.24
N LEU A 2 12.86 8.96 -31.28
CA LEU A 2 13.40 10.30 -31.50
C LEU A 2 14.85 10.28 -31.01
N THR A 3 15.76 10.77 -31.82
CA THR A 3 17.17 10.94 -31.42
C THR A 3 17.38 12.37 -30.94
N GLN A 4 17.85 12.54 -29.73
CA GLN A 4 18.19 13.82 -29.13
C GLN A 4 19.62 13.75 -28.61
N GLY A 5 20.58 14.27 -29.37
CA GLY A 5 21.99 14.12 -29.06
C GLY A 5 22.49 12.67 -29.20
N GLU A 6 23.27 12.19 -28.23
CA GLU A 6 23.75 10.79 -28.16
C GLU A 6 22.72 9.80 -27.54
N GLY A 7 21.54 10.27 -27.18
CA GLY A 7 20.51 9.47 -26.52
C GLY A 7 19.40 9.04 -27.47
N VAL A 8 18.75 7.92 -27.12
CA VAL A 8 17.53 7.41 -27.79
C VAL A 8 16.37 7.58 -26.81
N ALA A 9 15.32 8.29 -27.20
CA ALA A 9 14.10 8.47 -26.42
C ALA A 9 12.92 7.75 -27.08
N ILE A 10 12.00 7.25 -26.25
CA ILE A 10 10.73 6.71 -26.72
C ILE A 10 9.83 7.89 -27.13
N ASN A 11 9.26 7.82 -28.34
CA ASN A 11 8.22 8.77 -28.72
C ASN A 11 6.90 8.40 -28.05
N THR A 12 6.52 9.17 -27.03
CA THR A 12 5.33 8.94 -26.19
C THR A 12 4.01 9.17 -26.91
N GLU A 13 4.01 9.74 -28.12
CA GLU A 13 2.83 9.84 -28.97
C GLU A 13 2.41 8.50 -29.56
N TYR A 14 3.38 7.57 -29.74
CA TYR A 14 3.15 6.27 -30.40
C TYR A 14 3.34 5.08 -29.47
N VAL A 15 4.02 5.27 -28.34
CA VAL A 15 4.34 4.18 -27.42
C VAL A 15 4.02 4.59 -26.00
N VAL A 16 3.14 3.84 -25.36
CA VAL A 16 2.81 4.00 -23.93
C VAL A 16 3.24 2.74 -23.21
N SER A 17 4.20 2.86 -22.29
CA SER A 17 4.61 1.75 -21.44
C SER A 17 3.68 1.59 -20.23
N ASP A 18 3.73 0.41 -19.60
CA ASP A 18 3.07 0.11 -18.32
C ASP A 18 3.52 1.07 -17.21
N THR A 19 4.81 1.37 -17.13
CA THR A 19 5.38 2.32 -16.17
C THR A 19 4.84 3.74 -16.37
N MET A 20 4.62 4.18 -17.62
CA MET A 20 4.00 5.49 -17.90
C MET A 20 2.54 5.53 -17.44
N ARG A 21 1.78 4.45 -17.69
CA ARG A 21 0.40 4.31 -17.21
C ARG A 21 0.34 4.30 -15.70
N PHE A 22 1.25 3.53 -15.06
CA PHE A 22 1.39 3.49 -13.63
C PHE A 22 1.64 4.89 -13.04
N ASP A 23 2.64 5.62 -13.55
CA ASP A 23 2.99 6.95 -13.06
C ASP A 23 1.85 7.97 -13.24
N ALA A 24 1.08 7.87 -14.32
CA ALA A 24 -0.09 8.72 -14.54
C ALA A 24 -1.18 8.44 -13.49
N LEU A 25 -1.56 7.16 -13.30
CA LEU A 25 -2.55 6.74 -12.30
C LEU A 25 -2.10 7.08 -10.88
N ALA A 26 -0.86 6.75 -10.51
CA ALA A 26 -0.33 7.02 -9.18
C ALA A 26 -0.30 8.53 -8.88
N ARG A 27 0.04 9.36 -9.87
CA ARG A 27 -0.01 10.82 -9.73
C ARG A 27 -1.42 11.33 -9.48
N ASP A 28 -2.40 10.83 -10.23
CA ASP A 28 -3.80 11.24 -10.08
C ASP A 28 -4.36 10.80 -8.71
N ILE A 29 -4.00 9.60 -8.26
CA ILE A 29 -4.36 9.10 -6.93
C ILE A 29 -3.71 9.94 -5.83
N LEU A 30 -2.39 10.09 -5.83
CA LEU A 30 -1.63 10.67 -4.71
C LEU A 30 -1.73 12.20 -4.63
N LEU A 31 -1.77 12.90 -5.76
CA LEU A 31 -1.81 14.36 -5.77
C LEU A 31 -3.23 14.93 -5.70
N GLY A 32 -4.27 14.08 -5.79
CA GLY A 32 -5.65 14.42 -5.54
C GLY A 32 -6.10 15.66 -6.30
N ARG A 33 -6.05 15.67 -7.65
CA ARG A 33 -6.60 16.80 -8.39
C ARG A 33 -8.10 16.91 -8.06
N ALA A 34 -8.50 18.03 -7.55
CA ALA A 34 -9.65 18.42 -6.75
C ALA A 34 -11.07 18.14 -7.32
N ARG A 35 -11.25 17.14 -8.19
CA ARG A 35 -12.55 16.77 -8.77
C ARG A 35 -12.83 15.26 -8.77
N THR A 36 -11.96 14.46 -8.17
CA THR A 36 -12.14 12.99 -8.13
C THR A 36 -13.03 12.64 -6.96
N THR A 37 -14.18 12.04 -7.21
CA THR A 37 -15.02 11.47 -6.15
C THR A 37 -14.33 10.31 -5.48
N GLY A 38 -14.69 9.96 -4.24
CA GLY A 38 -14.12 8.80 -3.55
C GLY A 38 -14.22 7.51 -4.36
N ARG A 39 -15.35 7.27 -5.05
CA ARG A 39 -15.52 6.11 -5.93
C ARG A 39 -14.54 6.11 -7.12
N GLN A 40 -14.34 7.24 -7.77
CA GLN A 40 -13.37 7.34 -8.87
C GLN A 40 -11.93 7.11 -8.41
N LEU A 41 -11.60 7.53 -7.18
CA LEU A 41 -10.30 7.26 -6.58
C LEU A 41 -10.11 5.75 -6.33
N ILE A 42 -11.11 5.08 -5.76
CA ILE A 42 -11.11 3.63 -5.56
C ILE A 42 -10.94 2.90 -6.90
N GLU A 43 -11.70 3.26 -7.93
CA GLU A 43 -11.55 2.67 -9.26
C GLU A 43 -10.14 2.86 -9.84
N ALA A 44 -9.54 4.03 -9.63
CA ALA A 44 -8.16 4.27 -10.04
C ALA A 44 -7.16 3.39 -9.27
N CYS A 45 -7.38 3.17 -7.97
CA CYS A 45 -6.56 2.26 -7.15
C CYS A 45 -6.70 0.80 -7.62
N LEU A 46 -7.90 0.34 -7.92
CA LEU A 46 -8.13 -1.02 -8.44
C LEU A 46 -7.46 -1.23 -9.81
N ARG A 47 -7.54 -0.24 -10.71
CA ARG A 47 -6.80 -0.29 -11.98
C ARG A 47 -5.29 -0.28 -11.79
N LEU A 48 -4.80 0.42 -10.76
CA LEU A 48 -3.38 0.43 -10.45
C LEU A 48 -2.92 -0.92 -9.90
N ASP A 49 -3.76 -1.60 -9.07
CA ASP A 49 -3.51 -2.95 -8.58
C ASP A 49 -3.44 -3.97 -9.73
N GLU A 50 -4.37 -3.91 -10.70
CA GLU A 50 -4.33 -4.73 -11.91
C GLU A 50 -3.08 -4.50 -12.77
N LEU A 51 -2.61 -3.26 -12.83
CA LEU A 51 -1.44 -2.89 -13.63
C LEU A 51 -0.12 -3.29 -12.96
N TYR A 52 -0.06 -3.29 -11.62
CA TYR A 52 1.14 -3.59 -10.86
C TYR A 52 1.29 -5.09 -10.63
N THR A 53 1.83 -5.80 -11.60
CA THR A 53 2.00 -7.26 -11.53
C THR A 53 3.20 -7.70 -10.70
N GLY A 54 4.01 -6.76 -10.20
CA GLY A 54 5.18 -7.03 -9.36
C GLY A 54 6.29 -6.00 -9.51
N PRO A 55 7.44 -6.25 -8.87
CA PRO A 55 8.58 -5.33 -8.92
C PRO A 55 9.09 -5.15 -10.35
N LEU A 56 9.55 -3.94 -10.68
CA LEU A 56 10.15 -3.64 -11.97
C LEU A 56 11.26 -4.66 -12.30
N TYR A 57 11.04 -5.42 -13.35
CA TYR A 57 11.98 -6.42 -13.85
C TYR A 57 12.65 -5.94 -15.14
N VAL A 58 13.98 -5.92 -15.15
CA VAL A 58 14.76 -5.57 -16.34
C VAL A 58 15.74 -6.70 -16.62
N PRO A 59 15.50 -7.50 -17.68
CA PRO A 59 16.40 -8.59 -18.05
C PRO A 59 17.82 -8.08 -18.32
N ASN A 60 18.83 -8.83 -17.89
CA ASN A 60 20.26 -8.61 -18.16
C ASN A 60 20.92 -7.37 -17.54
N PHE A 61 20.19 -6.52 -16.79
CA PHE A 61 20.79 -5.34 -16.16
C PHE A 61 21.10 -5.50 -14.66
N GLY A 62 20.77 -6.66 -14.08
CA GLY A 62 21.10 -7.01 -12.71
C GLY A 62 20.53 -6.03 -11.66
N ASP A 63 21.08 -6.07 -10.47
CA ASP A 63 20.72 -5.17 -9.38
C ASP A 63 21.65 -3.94 -9.34
N THR A 64 21.70 -3.19 -10.44
CA THR A 64 22.37 -1.90 -10.40
C THR A 64 21.64 -0.95 -9.46
N SER A 65 22.37 -0.05 -8.80
CA SER A 65 21.81 0.90 -7.83
C SER A 65 20.65 1.73 -8.39
N PHE A 66 20.65 1.97 -9.71
CA PHE A 66 19.57 2.66 -10.41
C PHE A 66 18.27 1.85 -10.38
N TYR A 67 18.30 0.57 -10.79
CA TYR A 67 17.10 -0.28 -10.85
C TYR A 67 16.57 -0.63 -9.46
N VAL A 68 17.46 -0.85 -8.49
CA VAL A 68 17.05 -1.04 -7.07
C VAL A 68 16.27 0.17 -6.56
N ARG A 69 16.75 1.38 -6.85
CA ARG A 69 16.05 2.63 -6.48
C ARG A 69 14.71 2.78 -7.21
N GLN A 70 14.64 2.45 -8.50
CA GLN A 70 13.38 2.51 -9.26
C GLN A 70 12.36 1.50 -8.74
N ARG A 71 12.77 0.25 -8.44
CA ARG A 71 11.90 -0.75 -7.82
C ARG A 71 11.28 -0.23 -6.53
N ARG A 72 12.11 0.31 -5.63
CA ARG A 72 11.63 0.90 -4.37
C ARG A 72 10.66 2.07 -4.60
N LEU A 73 10.95 2.92 -5.56
CA LEU A 73 10.09 4.05 -5.89
C LEU A 73 8.71 3.61 -6.36
N TYR A 74 8.63 2.64 -7.28
CA TYR A 74 7.35 2.10 -7.76
C TYR A 74 6.60 1.35 -6.65
N GLN A 75 7.30 0.55 -5.86
CA GLN A 75 6.73 -0.13 -4.70
C GLN A 75 6.14 0.85 -3.69
N THR A 76 6.89 1.89 -3.32
CA THR A 76 6.40 2.93 -2.39
C THR A 76 5.17 3.63 -2.94
N LYS A 77 5.21 4.10 -4.21
CA LYS A 77 4.05 4.72 -4.86
C LYS A 77 2.82 3.80 -4.87
N PHE A 78 3.02 2.51 -5.17
CA PHE A 78 1.94 1.53 -5.18
C PHE A 78 1.31 1.41 -3.80
N VAL A 79 2.13 1.18 -2.76
CA VAL A 79 1.66 1.04 -1.38
C VAL A 79 0.92 2.28 -0.92
N ASP A 80 1.45 3.48 -1.19
CA ASP A 80 0.82 4.73 -0.80
C ASP A 80 -0.53 4.95 -1.52
N CYS A 81 -0.64 4.53 -2.79
CA CYS A 81 -1.91 4.53 -3.52
C CYS A 81 -2.94 3.57 -2.91
N MET A 82 -2.53 2.34 -2.58
CA MET A 82 -3.40 1.35 -1.96
C MET A 82 -3.87 1.80 -0.58
N MET A 83 -2.98 2.34 0.23
CA MET A 83 -3.31 2.92 1.53
C MET A 83 -4.36 4.03 1.43
N ARG A 84 -4.17 4.94 0.48
CA ARG A 84 -5.14 6.03 0.24
C ARG A 84 -6.49 5.50 -0.22
N GLY A 85 -6.49 4.53 -1.14
CA GLY A 85 -7.72 3.89 -1.61
C GLY A 85 -8.46 3.16 -0.49
N ALA A 86 -7.73 2.42 0.35
CA ALA A 86 -8.29 1.70 1.49
C ALA A 86 -8.94 2.66 2.50
N HIS A 87 -8.29 3.79 2.78
CA HIS A 87 -8.84 4.82 3.66
C HIS A 87 -10.14 5.41 3.10
N VAL A 88 -10.17 5.79 1.83
CA VAL A 88 -11.39 6.32 1.18
C VAL A 88 -12.50 5.25 1.10
N ALA A 89 -12.16 4.00 0.85
CA ALA A 89 -13.14 2.91 0.87
C ALA A 89 -13.76 2.73 2.27
N LEU A 90 -12.94 2.85 3.31
CA LEU A 90 -13.41 2.82 4.71
C LEU A 90 -14.32 4.01 5.04
N GLU A 91 -14.01 5.22 4.56
CA GLU A 91 -14.87 6.40 4.72
C GLU A 91 -16.23 6.25 4.01
N LEU A 92 -16.28 5.46 2.93
CA LEU A 92 -17.50 5.14 2.19
C LEU A 92 -18.21 3.89 2.70
N ASP A 93 -17.76 3.32 3.83
CA ASP A 93 -18.28 2.08 4.43
C ASP A 93 -18.18 0.85 3.51
N ASP A 94 -17.22 0.87 2.57
CA ASP A 94 -16.93 -0.24 1.65
C ASP A 94 -15.78 -1.11 2.21
N LEU A 95 -16.08 -1.85 3.29
CA LEU A 95 -15.12 -2.73 3.95
C LEU A 95 -14.49 -3.80 3.04
N PRO A 96 -15.23 -4.45 2.12
CA PRO A 96 -14.63 -5.41 1.21
C PRO A 96 -13.51 -4.79 0.35
N VAL A 97 -13.75 -3.62 -0.23
CA VAL A 97 -12.75 -2.91 -1.03
C VAL A 97 -11.62 -2.37 -0.17
N ALA A 98 -11.92 -1.83 1.02
CA ALA A 98 -10.89 -1.41 1.97
C ALA A 98 -9.94 -2.56 2.33
N SER A 99 -10.50 -3.75 2.62
CA SER A 99 -9.72 -4.97 2.90
C SER A 99 -8.88 -5.40 1.71
N TRP A 100 -9.44 -5.41 0.50
CA TRP A 100 -8.69 -5.77 -0.71
C TRP A 100 -7.46 -4.87 -0.92
N LEU A 101 -7.66 -3.56 -0.83
CA LEU A 101 -6.60 -2.58 -1.06
C LEU A 101 -5.53 -2.61 0.03
N ILE A 102 -5.91 -2.78 1.30
CA ILE A 102 -4.92 -2.89 2.38
C ILE A 102 -4.13 -4.21 2.29
N ASP A 103 -4.74 -5.30 1.91
CA ASP A 103 -4.07 -6.58 1.68
C ASP A 103 -3.07 -6.47 0.52
N ALA A 104 -3.39 -5.69 -0.53
CA ALA A 104 -2.45 -5.39 -1.61
C ALA A 104 -1.24 -4.60 -1.11
N ALA A 105 -1.44 -3.61 -0.25
CA ALA A 105 -0.36 -2.86 0.38
C ALA A 105 0.53 -3.75 1.27
N LEU A 106 -0.09 -4.59 2.12
CA LEU A 106 0.62 -5.53 3.01
C LEU A 106 1.50 -6.52 2.23
N ARG A 107 1.01 -7.06 1.12
CA ARG A 107 1.81 -7.96 0.27
C ARG A 107 3.09 -7.32 -0.25
N GLN A 108 3.08 -6.01 -0.51
CA GLN A 108 4.22 -5.29 -1.04
C GLN A 108 5.13 -4.67 0.04
N ALA A 109 4.60 -4.38 1.21
CA ALA A 109 5.33 -3.73 2.29
C ALA A 109 4.96 -4.31 3.67
N PRO A 110 5.26 -5.61 3.93
CA PRO A 110 4.82 -6.31 5.14
C PRO A 110 5.46 -5.79 6.42
N LEU A 111 6.52 -4.97 6.33
CA LEU A 111 7.22 -4.41 7.48
C LEU A 111 6.95 -2.91 7.69
N ARG A 112 6.17 -2.26 6.81
CA ARG A 112 5.78 -0.86 7.00
C ARG A 112 4.72 -0.76 8.10
N GLU A 113 5.07 -0.17 9.21
CA GLU A 113 4.23 -0.13 10.40
C GLU A 113 2.96 0.71 10.22
N ASP A 114 3.00 1.74 9.39
CA ASP A 114 1.79 2.49 9.01
C ASP A 114 0.78 1.62 8.25
N VAL A 115 1.25 0.71 7.38
CA VAL A 115 0.41 -0.27 6.68
C VAL A 115 -0.16 -1.29 7.67
N ILE A 116 0.65 -1.79 8.61
CA ILE A 116 0.21 -2.70 9.67
C ILE A 116 -0.89 -2.05 10.51
N ARG A 117 -0.71 -0.80 10.95
CA ARG A 117 -1.73 -0.08 11.72
C ARG A 117 -3.04 0.09 10.96
N ALA A 118 -2.96 0.47 9.68
CA ALA A 118 -4.15 0.60 8.85
C ALA A 118 -4.87 -0.74 8.64
N ALA A 119 -4.11 -1.82 8.43
CA ALA A 119 -4.68 -3.16 8.27
C ALA A 119 -5.38 -3.64 9.55
N MET A 120 -4.75 -3.48 10.72
CA MET A 120 -5.38 -3.79 12.00
C MET A 120 -6.70 -3.05 12.19
N HIS A 121 -6.74 -1.76 11.86
CA HIS A 121 -7.96 -0.96 11.96
C HIS A 121 -9.07 -1.43 11.01
N ILE A 122 -8.73 -1.74 9.75
CA ILE A 122 -9.71 -2.22 8.76
C ILE A 122 -10.23 -3.62 9.15
N TYR A 123 -9.36 -4.49 9.62
CA TYR A 123 -9.75 -5.84 10.07
C TYR A 123 -10.65 -5.77 11.31
N ASP A 124 -10.34 -4.90 12.27
CA ASP A 124 -11.16 -4.69 13.44
C ASP A 124 -12.56 -4.18 13.08
N LYS A 125 -12.65 -3.18 12.20
CA LYS A 125 -13.92 -2.69 11.65
C LYS A 125 -14.74 -3.79 10.95
N GLY A 126 -14.06 -4.75 10.33
CA GLY A 126 -14.67 -5.93 9.71
C GLY A 126 -14.98 -7.07 10.69
N GLY A 127 -14.77 -6.89 12.00
CA GLY A 127 -14.96 -7.94 13.01
C GLY A 127 -13.92 -9.06 12.94
N ARG A 128 -12.81 -8.84 12.23
CA ARG A 128 -11.74 -9.83 11.97
C ARG A 128 -10.65 -9.76 13.05
N ARG A 129 -11.05 -9.78 14.31
CA ARG A 129 -10.14 -9.59 15.46
C ARG A 129 -9.03 -10.63 15.53
N ARG A 130 -9.31 -11.86 15.10
CA ARG A 130 -8.31 -12.91 15.05
C ARG A 130 -7.16 -12.55 14.10
N GLU A 131 -7.49 -12.04 12.93
CA GLU A 131 -6.50 -11.61 11.95
C GLU A 131 -5.67 -10.42 12.43
N VAL A 132 -6.26 -9.52 13.25
CA VAL A 132 -5.49 -8.45 13.92
C VAL A 132 -4.40 -9.04 14.82
N VAL A 133 -4.76 -10.04 15.65
CA VAL A 133 -3.80 -10.71 16.55
C VAL A 133 -2.71 -11.44 15.76
N GLU A 134 -3.09 -12.17 14.72
CA GLU A 134 -2.15 -12.92 13.87
C GLU A 134 -1.20 -11.97 13.13
N LEU A 135 -1.71 -10.87 12.58
CA LEU A 135 -0.92 -9.86 11.89
C LEU A 135 0.11 -9.21 12.82
N TYR A 136 -0.34 -8.75 13.99
CA TYR A 136 0.54 -8.10 14.96
C TYR A 136 1.63 -9.05 15.47
N ASN A 137 1.26 -10.26 15.87
CA ASN A 137 2.23 -11.25 16.37
C ASN A 137 3.25 -11.64 15.29
N SER A 138 2.82 -11.83 14.06
CA SER A 138 3.72 -12.11 12.93
C SER A 138 4.69 -10.94 12.68
N HIS A 139 4.21 -9.71 12.77
CA HIS A 139 5.03 -8.52 12.62
C HIS A 139 6.08 -8.40 13.73
N VAL A 140 5.67 -8.56 15.00
CA VAL A 140 6.60 -8.59 16.16
C VAL A 140 7.66 -9.64 15.96
N HIS A 141 7.27 -10.87 15.60
CA HIS A 141 8.20 -11.98 15.39
C HIS A 141 9.27 -11.66 14.35
N VAL A 142 8.87 -11.09 13.19
CA VAL A 142 9.83 -10.71 12.14
C VAL A 142 10.76 -9.59 12.60
N LEU A 143 10.23 -8.57 13.28
CA LEU A 143 11.05 -7.48 13.82
C LEU A 143 12.11 -8.00 14.81
N GLU A 144 11.73 -8.88 15.71
CA GLU A 144 12.66 -9.46 16.69
C GLU A 144 13.72 -10.36 16.04
N GLN A 145 13.32 -11.23 15.13
CA GLN A 145 14.21 -12.24 14.55
C GLN A 145 15.15 -11.67 13.48
N GLU A 146 14.64 -10.75 12.62
CA GLU A 146 15.40 -10.27 11.46
C GLU A 146 16.02 -8.90 11.69
N LEU A 147 15.36 -8.02 12.46
CA LEU A 147 15.79 -6.63 12.64
C LEU A 147 16.28 -6.33 14.05
N HIS A 148 16.14 -7.27 15.00
CA HIS A 148 16.47 -7.12 16.42
C HIS A 148 15.87 -5.84 17.02
N SER A 149 14.62 -5.54 16.65
CA SER A 149 13.89 -4.35 17.04
C SER A 149 12.49 -4.72 17.58
N LEU A 150 11.87 -3.75 18.24
CA LEU A 150 10.47 -3.83 18.65
C LEU A 150 9.61 -2.99 17.72
N PRO A 151 8.29 -3.27 17.65
CA PRO A 151 7.36 -2.39 16.93
C PRO A 151 7.40 -0.96 17.46
N GLU A 152 7.10 0.01 16.59
CA GLU A 152 6.91 1.41 16.99
C GLU A 152 5.84 1.51 18.09
N ARG A 153 5.99 2.50 18.96
CA ARG A 153 5.05 2.73 20.06
C ARG A 153 3.63 2.92 19.56
N GLU A 154 3.46 3.61 18.46
CA GLU A 154 2.18 3.86 17.80
C GLU A 154 1.49 2.56 17.35
N THR A 155 2.27 1.58 16.90
CA THR A 155 1.76 0.26 16.47
C THR A 155 1.34 -0.58 17.67
N GLN A 156 2.14 -0.55 18.75
CA GLN A 156 1.77 -1.20 20.01
C GLN A 156 0.49 -0.62 20.58
N MET A 157 0.39 0.70 20.67
CA MET A 157 -0.80 1.39 21.18
C MET A 157 -2.05 1.12 20.32
N ALA A 158 -1.92 1.07 18.99
CA ALA A 158 -3.02 0.73 18.10
C ALA A 158 -3.53 -0.70 18.34
N TYR A 159 -2.62 -1.66 18.50
CA TYR A 159 -2.98 -3.03 18.85
C TYR A 159 -3.67 -3.13 20.21
N GLU A 160 -3.10 -2.50 21.25
CA GLU A 160 -3.69 -2.49 22.60
C GLU A 160 -5.09 -1.88 22.63
N ALA A 161 -5.30 -0.77 21.91
CA ALA A 161 -6.61 -0.12 21.82
C ALA A 161 -7.66 -1.05 21.20
N ILE A 162 -7.32 -1.81 20.16
CA ILE A 162 -8.22 -2.77 19.52
C ILE A 162 -8.51 -3.95 20.46
N ILE A 163 -7.48 -4.49 21.15
CA ILE A 163 -7.64 -5.68 21.98
C ILE A 163 -8.31 -5.40 23.32
N HIS A 164 -8.16 -4.20 23.85
CA HIS A 164 -8.72 -3.83 25.17
C HIS A 164 -9.92 -2.90 25.11
N GLY A 165 -10.19 -2.25 23.96
CA GLY A 165 -11.29 -1.29 23.80
C GLY A 165 -12.69 -1.87 24.09
N ASP A 166 -12.90 -3.16 23.89
CA ASP A 166 -14.17 -3.83 24.21
C ASP A 166 -14.34 -4.16 25.70
N ARG A 167 -13.25 -4.19 26.48
CA ARG A 167 -13.36 -4.50 27.93
C ARG A 167 -13.98 -3.37 28.76
N GLU A 168 -13.85 -2.15 28.29
CA GLU A 168 -14.48 -1.01 28.98
C GLU A 168 -16.00 -0.96 28.75
N VAL A 169 -16.49 -1.49 27.62
CA VAL A 169 -17.92 -1.54 27.30
C VAL A 169 -18.62 -2.68 28.04
N GLU A 170 -17.99 -3.85 28.21
CA GLU A 170 -18.54 -4.99 28.96
C GLU A 170 -18.57 -4.77 30.46
N LEU A 171 -17.70 -3.92 31.02
CA LEU A 171 -17.68 -3.62 32.46
C LEU A 171 -18.72 -2.54 32.86
N LEU A 172 -19.36 -1.90 31.89
CA LEU A 172 -20.37 -0.85 32.10
C LEU A 172 -21.79 -1.28 31.71
N ALA A 173 -21.99 -2.53 31.26
CA ALA A 173 -23.28 -3.14 30.94
C ALA A 173 -23.70 -4.13 32.02
#